data_d5eab517cc65b72ca87c1769b4b874ea
#
_entry.id   d5eab517cc65b72ca87c1769b4b874ea
#
_cell.length_a   1.000
_cell.length_b   1.000
_cell.length_c   1.000
_cell.angle_alpha   90.00
_cell.angle_beta   90.00
_cell.angle_gamma   90.00
#
_symmetry.space_group_name_H-M   'P 1'
#
loop_
_entity.id
_entity.type
_entity.pdbx_description
1 polymer ?
#
loop_
_entity_poly.entity_id
_entity_poly.type
_entity_poly.pdbx_seq_one_letter_code
_entity_poly.pdbx_strand_id
1 'polypeptide(L)'
;MSRAISTENAPAAIGPYVQGVDLGSMIITSGQIPVDPKTGGVSEDVAAQTRQSLENVKAVVEASGLKASDIVKTTVFVKDLNDFAIVNAAYEAFFTENDAPFPARSCVEVARLPKDVKIEIEAIALRR
;
A
#
# COMPACT_ATOMS: atom_id res chain seq x y z
N MET A 1 -19.60 -10.17 8.71
CA MET A 1 -19.99 -8.75 8.63
C MET A 1 -18.78 -7.92 8.30
N SER A 2 -18.90 -6.97 7.38
CA SER A 2 -17.78 -6.14 7.00
C SER A 2 -17.79 -4.82 7.76
N ARG A 3 -16.58 -4.25 7.97
CA ARG A 3 -16.41 -2.95 8.60
C ARG A 3 -15.45 -2.09 7.79
N ALA A 4 -15.77 -0.79 7.69
CA ALA A 4 -14.85 0.16 7.10
C ALA A 4 -13.67 0.38 8.05
N ILE A 5 -12.48 0.49 7.49
CA ILE A 5 -11.26 0.79 8.24
C ILE A 5 -10.96 2.27 8.08
N SER A 6 -10.62 2.92 9.19
CA SER A 6 -10.22 4.33 9.20
C SER A 6 -9.05 4.50 10.16
N THR A 7 -7.97 5.12 9.70
CA THR A 7 -6.79 5.38 10.52
C THR A 7 -6.15 6.70 10.10
N GLU A 8 -5.60 7.41 11.07
CA GLU A 8 -4.85 8.63 10.82
C GLU A 8 -3.41 8.34 10.37
N ASN A 9 -2.99 7.07 10.44
CA ASN A 9 -1.63 6.65 10.06
C ASN A 9 -1.50 6.36 8.57
N ALA A 10 -2.58 6.55 7.81
CA ALA A 10 -2.59 6.51 6.36
C ALA A 10 -3.35 7.72 5.85
N PRO A 11 -3.15 8.13 4.59
CA PRO A 11 -3.86 9.27 4.04
C PRO A 11 -5.38 9.09 4.10
N ALA A 12 -6.10 10.15 4.46
CA ALA A 12 -7.55 10.12 4.49
C ALA A 12 -8.11 9.84 3.10
N ALA A 13 -9.28 9.18 3.05
CA ALA A 13 -9.97 8.96 1.79
C ALA A 13 -10.38 10.30 1.17
N ILE A 14 -10.04 10.50 -0.10
CA ILE A 14 -10.29 11.76 -0.80
C ILE A 14 -11.47 11.65 -1.78
N GLY A 15 -12.30 10.63 -1.64
CA GLY A 15 -13.43 10.38 -2.51
C GLY A 15 -14.44 9.47 -1.83
N PRO A 16 -15.42 8.95 -2.60
CA PRO A 16 -16.47 8.09 -2.04
C PRO A 16 -15.97 6.65 -1.84
N TYR A 17 -14.96 6.49 -0.96
CA TYR A 17 -14.40 5.17 -0.63
C TYR A 17 -13.85 5.20 0.79
N VAL A 18 -13.52 4.03 1.30
CA VAL A 18 -12.89 3.86 2.62
C VAL A 18 -11.45 3.41 2.43
N GLN A 19 -10.60 3.57 3.45
CA GLN A 19 -9.20 3.18 3.36
C GLN A 19 -9.04 1.67 3.22
N GLY A 20 -9.94 0.92 3.79
CA GLY A 20 -9.95 -0.53 3.67
C GLY A 20 -11.24 -1.10 4.22
N VAL A 21 -11.45 -2.40 4.00
CA VAL A 21 -12.61 -3.13 4.49
C VAL A 21 -12.13 -4.36 5.24
N ASP A 22 -12.64 -4.53 6.45
CA ASP A 22 -12.40 -5.71 7.29
C ASP A 22 -13.59 -6.66 7.12
N LEU A 23 -13.35 -7.81 6.49
CA LEU A 23 -14.37 -8.82 6.24
C LEU A 23 -14.40 -9.91 7.32
N GLY A 24 -13.65 -9.70 8.41
CA GLY A 24 -13.52 -10.70 9.47
C GLY A 24 -12.34 -11.61 9.22
N SER A 25 -12.43 -12.45 8.21
CA SER A 25 -11.34 -13.37 7.85
C SER A 25 -10.25 -12.71 7.00
N MET A 26 -10.54 -11.56 6.38
CA MET A 26 -9.63 -10.96 5.43
C MET A 26 -9.82 -9.44 5.42
N ILE A 27 -8.72 -8.75 5.11
CA ILE A 27 -8.69 -7.30 4.96
C ILE A 27 -8.38 -6.98 3.51
N ILE A 28 -9.11 -6.03 2.94
CA ILE A 28 -8.83 -5.49 1.60
C ILE A 28 -8.54 -4.01 1.78
N THR A 29 -7.39 -3.53 1.27
CA THR A 29 -7.10 -2.10 1.30
C THR A 29 -7.48 -1.44 -0.02
N SER A 30 -7.83 -0.17 0.06
CA SER A 30 -7.86 0.70 -1.12
C SER A 30 -6.43 0.93 -1.60
N GLY A 31 -6.28 1.36 -2.84
CA GLY A 31 -4.98 1.73 -3.38
C GLY A 31 -4.36 2.87 -2.59
N GLN A 32 -3.11 2.69 -2.16
CA GLN A 32 -2.39 3.68 -1.38
C GLN A 32 -1.38 4.40 -2.24
N ILE A 33 -1.62 5.69 -2.48
CA ILE A 33 -0.64 6.56 -3.12
C ILE A 33 0.36 7.03 -2.05
N PRO A 34 1.57 7.44 -2.45
CA PRO A 34 2.65 7.70 -1.48
C PRO A 34 2.57 9.07 -0.81
N VAL A 35 1.40 9.44 -0.33
CA VAL A 35 1.22 10.66 0.43
C VAL A 35 1.59 10.38 1.89
N ASP A 36 2.45 11.21 2.47
CA ASP A 36 2.78 11.13 3.89
C ASP A 36 1.56 11.65 4.67
N PRO A 37 0.93 10.81 5.52
CA PRO A 37 -0.27 11.24 6.23
C PRO A 37 -0.03 12.35 7.24
N LYS A 38 1.21 12.58 7.66
CA LYS A 38 1.55 13.62 8.63
C LYS A 38 1.76 14.99 7.99
N THR A 39 2.31 15.02 6.78
CA THR A 39 2.68 16.27 6.11
C THR A 39 1.81 16.58 4.90
N GLY A 40 1.16 15.57 4.32
CA GLY A 40 0.44 15.69 3.05
C GLY A 40 1.36 15.73 1.84
N GLY A 41 2.67 15.59 2.04
CA GLY A 41 3.66 15.69 0.97
C GLY A 41 3.90 14.37 0.25
N VAL A 42 4.47 14.49 -0.95
CA VAL A 42 4.87 13.34 -1.78
C VAL A 42 6.31 13.57 -2.18
N SER A 43 7.17 12.59 -1.90
CA SER A 43 8.56 12.65 -2.36
C SER A 43 8.62 12.49 -3.88
N GLU A 44 9.61 13.09 -4.52
CA GLU A 44 9.82 12.91 -5.95
C GLU A 44 10.62 11.63 -6.25
N ASP A 45 11.24 11.04 -5.25
CA ASP A 45 12.07 9.84 -5.40
C ASP A 45 11.22 8.57 -5.47
N VAL A 46 11.44 7.75 -6.49
CA VAL A 46 10.64 6.53 -6.72
C VAL A 46 10.78 5.54 -5.56
N ALA A 47 11.98 5.35 -5.03
CA ALA A 47 12.20 4.44 -3.92
C ALA A 47 11.45 4.91 -2.67
N ALA A 48 11.51 6.21 -2.38
CA ALA A 48 10.79 6.80 -1.25
C ALA A 48 9.28 6.70 -1.44
N GLN A 49 8.79 6.91 -2.66
CA GLN A 49 7.36 6.75 -2.94
C GLN A 49 6.91 5.31 -2.72
N THR A 50 7.70 4.34 -3.19
CA THR A 50 7.38 2.92 -3.01
C THR A 50 7.29 2.60 -1.52
N ARG A 51 8.25 3.06 -0.74
CA ARG A 51 8.25 2.84 0.71
C ARG A 51 7.03 3.46 1.36
N GLN A 52 6.69 4.71 1.00
CA GLN A 52 5.56 5.39 1.61
C GLN A 52 4.24 4.70 1.29
N SER A 53 4.04 4.25 0.05
CA SER A 53 2.82 3.50 -0.30
C SER A 53 2.70 2.23 0.53
N LEU A 54 3.80 1.50 0.74
CA LEU A 54 3.80 0.29 1.54
C LEU A 54 3.57 0.60 3.02
N GLU A 55 4.13 1.69 3.55
CA GLU A 55 3.85 2.09 4.93
C GLU A 55 2.39 2.46 5.11
N ASN A 56 1.77 3.08 4.11
CA ASN A 56 0.35 3.41 4.15
C ASN A 56 -0.52 2.14 4.12
N VAL A 57 -0.16 1.17 3.28
CA VAL A 57 -0.83 -0.15 3.26
C VAL A 57 -0.72 -0.81 4.62
N LYS A 58 0.49 -0.82 5.19
CA LYS A 58 0.74 -1.41 6.51
C LYS A 58 -0.13 -0.75 7.59
N ALA A 59 -0.26 0.58 7.55
CA ALA A 59 -1.07 1.30 8.52
C ALA A 59 -2.54 0.87 8.47
N VAL A 60 -3.09 0.68 7.27
CA VAL A 60 -4.47 0.22 7.11
C VAL A 60 -4.63 -1.20 7.65
N VAL A 61 -3.69 -2.08 7.32
CA VAL A 61 -3.69 -3.47 7.79
C VAL A 61 -3.59 -3.52 9.31
N GLU A 62 -2.70 -2.72 9.90
CA GLU A 62 -2.51 -2.69 11.35
C GLU A 62 -3.70 -2.11 12.10
N ALA A 63 -4.46 -1.23 11.47
CA ALA A 63 -5.68 -0.68 12.07
C ALA A 63 -6.73 -1.74 12.37
N SER A 64 -6.63 -2.91 11.72
CA SER A 64 -7.52 -4.05 11.96
C SER A 64 -6.86 -5.13 12.80
N GLY A 65 -5.69 -4.87 13.37
CA GLY A 65 -4.99 -5.81 14.24
C GLY A 65 -4.13 -6.82 13.51
N LEU A 66 -3.96 -6.68 12.20
CA LEU A 66 -3.09 -7.55 11.42
C LEU A 66 -1.70 -6.93 11.29
N LYS A 67 -0.78 -7.66 10.67
CA LYS A 67 0.60 -7.24 10.49
C LYS A 67 0.98 -7.30 9.01
N ALA A 68 2.08 -6.69 8.65
CA ALA A 68 2.62 -6.80 7.29
C ALA A 68 2.81 -8.26 6.88
N SER A 69 3.17 -9.13 7.83
CA SER A 69 3.33 -10.57 7.57
C SER A 69 2.04 -11.29 7.21
N ASP A 70 0.90 -10.66 7.42
CA ASP A 70 -0.40 -11.23 7.05
C ASP A 70 -0.82 -10.86 5.63
N ILE A 71 -0.08 -9.99 4.97
CA ILE A 71 -0.35 -9.61 3.57
C ILE A 71 -0.05 -10.80 2.66
N VAL A 72 -1.02 -11.21 1.86
CA VAL A 72 -0.89 -12.37 0.96
C VAL A 72 -0.88 -11.98 -0.50
N LYS A 73 -1.35 -10.79 -0.84
CA LYS A 73 -1.39 -10.32 -2.22
C LYS A 73 -1.25 -8.81 -2.26
N THR A 74 -0.43 -8.33 -3.18
CA THR A 74 -0.38 -6.91 -3.52
C THR A 74 -0.58 -6.72 -5.02
N THR A 75 -1.10 -5.56 -5.40
CA THR A 75 -1.09 -5.08 -6.79
C THR A 75 -0.36 -3.76 -6.78
N VAL A 76 0.65 -3.66 -7.62
CA VAL A 76 1.51 -2.48 -7.73
C VAL A 76 1.26 -1.82 -9.08
N PHE A 77 0.82 -0.57 -9.05
CA PHE A 77 0.58 0.22 -10.25
C PHE A 77 1.70 1.24 -10.34
N VAL A 78 2.43 1.25 -11.46
CA VAL A 78 3.55 2.19 -11.65
C VAL A 78 3.30 3.06 -12.85
N LYS A 79 3.80 4.29 -12.81
CA LYS A 79 3.74 5.21 -13.93
C LYS A 79 4.71 4.80 -15.03
N ASP A 80 5.84 4.18 -14.68
CA ASP A 80 6.92 3.84 -15.61
C ASP A 80 7.58 2.51 -15.19
N LEU A 81 7.43 1.47 -15.99
CA LEU A 81 8.05 0.17 -15.71
C LEU A 81 9.57 0.19 -15.82
N ASN A 82 10.16 1.26 -16.38
CA ASN A 82 11.61 1.43 -16.33
C ASN A 82 12.13 1.59 -14.90
N ASP A 83 11.25 1.95 -13.96
CA ASP A 83 11.57 2.05 -12.53
C ASP A 83 11.50 0.71 -11.80
N PHE A 84 11.24 -0.39 -12.52
CA PHE A 84 10.94 -1.70 -11.93
C PHE A 84 12.02 -2.17 -10.94
N ALA A 85 13.31 -2.01 -11.29
CA ALA A 85 14.40 -2.43 -10.41
C ALA A 85 14.43 -1.62 -9.11
N ILE A 86 14.18 -0.31 -9.19
CA ILE A 86 14.15 0.58 -8.02
C ILE A 86 12.97 0.22 -7.12
N VAL A 87 11.79 0.02 -7.72
CA VAL A 87 10.58 -0.38 -7.01
C VAL A 87 10.81 -1.73 -6.32
N ASN A 88 11.39 -2.70 -7.02
CA ASN A 88 11.65 -4.02 -6.44
C ASN A 88 12.58 -3.94 -5.24
N ALA A 89 13.63 -3.13 -5.31
CA ALA A 89 14.57 -3.00 -4.19
C ALA A 89 13.89 -2.42 -2.94
N ALA A 90 13.08 -1.38 -3.11
CA ALA A 90 12.36 -0.76 -1.99
C ALA A 90 11.28 -1.71 -1.43
N TYR A 91 10.58 -2.43 -2.32
CA TYR A 91 9.56 -3.41 -1.97
C TYR A 91 10.18 -4.55 -1.15
N GLU A 92 11.30 -5.10 -1.61
CA GLU A 92 12.01 -6.17 -0.91
C GLU A 92 12.45 -5.70 0.49
N ALA A 93 13.03 -4.51 0.59
CA ALA A 93 13.50 -3.97 1.85
C ALA A 93 12.35 -3.83 2.86
N PHE A 94 11.18 -3.38 2.41
CA PHE A 94 10.03 -3.22 3.28
C PHE A 94 9.61 -4.56 3.90
N PHE A 95 9.42 -5.60 3.09
CA PHE A 95 8.97 -6.89 3.61
C PHE A 95 10.05 -7.55 4.48
N THR A 96 11.31 -7.44 4.10
CA THR A 96 12.41 -7.97 4.90
C THR A 96 12.50 -7.30 6.26
N GLU A 97 12.40 -5.98 6.30
CA GLU A 97 12.47 -5.21 7.56
C GLU A 97 11.28 -5.49 8.48
N ASN A 98 10.15 -5.90 7.93
CA ASN A 98 8.95 -6.22 8.70
C ASN A 98 8.85 -7.71 9.04
N ASP A 99 9.90 -8.50 8.80
CA ASP A 99 9.90 -9.95 9.01
C ASP A 99 8.70 -10.62 8.33
N ALA A 100 8.35 -10.13 7.15
CA ALA A 100 7.20 -10.61 6.42
C ALA A 100 7.63 -11.40 5.18
N PRO A 101 6.98 -12.55 4.91
CA PRO A 101 7.26 -13.26 3.67
C PRO A 101 6.73 -12.44 2.49
N PHE A 102 7.32 -12.64 1.32
CA PHE A 102 6.83 -11.95 0.13
C PHE A 102 5.45 -12.45 -0.25
N PRO A 103 4.48 -11.55 -0.45
CA PRO A 103 3.17 -11.94 -0.94
C PRO A 103 3.18 -12.20 -2.44
N ALA A 104 2.10 -12.80 -2.96
CA ALA A 104 1.88 -12.82 -4.39
C ALA A 104 1.73 -11.38 -4.88
N ARG A 105 2.17 -11.09 -6.11
CA ARG A 105 2.15 -9.72 -6.62
C ARG A 105 1.87 -9.66 -8.11
N SER A 106 1.10 -8.65 -8.53
CA SER A 106 1.05 -8.18 -9.91
C SER A 106 1.61 -6.77 -9.95
N CYS A 107 2.36 -6.44 -10.99
CA CYS A 107 2.90 -5.10 -11.19
C CYS A 107 2.68 -4.68 -12.63
N VAL A 108 1.99 -3.56 -12.83
CA VAL A 108 1.62 -3.09 -14.16
C VAL A 108 1.90 -1.61 -14.30
N GLU A 109 2.24 -1.19 -15.53
CA GLU A 109 2.34 0.21 -15.86
C GLU A 109 0.95 0.73 -16.20
N VAL A 110 0.63 1.94 -15.72
CA VAL A 110 -0.65 2.59 -15.98
C VAL A 110 -0.43 3.94 -16.64
N ALA A 111 -1.47 4.44 -17.32
CA ALA A 111 -1.38 5.71 -18.02
C ALA A 111 -1.17 6.89 -17.07
N ARG A 112 -1.81 6.87 -15.90
CA ARG A 112 -1.75 7.96 -14.94
C ARG A 112 -2.25 7.50 -13.58
N LEU A 113 -1.72 8.12 -12.52
CA LEU A 113 -2.15 7.84 -11.14
C LEU A 113 -2.64 9.13 -10.48
N PRO A 114 -3.49 9.01 -9.43
CA PRO A 114 -3.96 10.19 -8.71
C PRO A 114 -2.80 11.05 -8.22
N LYS A 115 -2.95 12.37 -8.28
CA LYS A 115 -1.93 13.36 -7.89
C LYS A 115 -0.62 13.20 -8.66
N ASP A 116 -0.67 12.53 -9.83
CA ASP A 116 0.49 12.30 -10.69
C ASP A 116 1.66 11.63 -9.98
N VAL A 117 1.36 10.78 -9.00
CA VAL A 117 2.38 10.00 -8.31
C VAL A 117 2.95 8.94 -9.24
N LYS A 118 4.08 8.34 -8.84
CA LYS A 118 4.78 7.35 -9.65
C LYS A 118 4.38 5.92 -9.32
N ILE A 119 3.69 5.71 -8.20
CA ILE A 119 3.31 4.38 -7.74
C ILE A 119 2.06 4.43 -6.88
N GLU A 120 1.29 3.33 -6.93
CA GLU A 120 0.14 3.10 -6.06
C GLU A 120 0.11 1.61 -5.74
N ILE A 121 -0.20 1.23 -4.49
CA ILE A 121 -0.19 -0.17 -4.06
C ILE A 121 -1.45 -0.47 -3.26
N GLU A 122 -2.07 -1.61 -3.56
CA GLU A 122 -3.18 -2.14 -2.77
C GLU A 122 -2.81 -3.53 -2.28
N ALA A 123 -3.52 -4.03 -1.27
CA ALA A 123 -3.18 -5.31 -0.67
C ALA A 123 -4.39 -6.05 -0.14
N ILE A 124 -4.22 -7.37 -0.02
CA ILE A 124 -5.14 -8.28 0.67
C ILE A 124 -4.34 -8.94 1.78
N ALA A 125 -4.88 -8.93 3.00
CA ALA A 125 -4.27 -9.60 4.15
C ALA A 125 -5.26 -10.59 4.75
N LEU A 126 -4.76 -11.69 5.30
CA LEU A 126 -5.59 -12.71 5.91
C LEU A 126 -5.39 -12.73 7.42
N ARG A 127 -6.51 -12.84 8.14
CA ARG A 127 -6.52 -13.04 9.58
C ARG A 127 -6.29 -14.53 9.85
N ARG A 128 -5.28 -14.83 10.63
CA ARG A 128 -4.90 -16.22 10.92
C ARG A 128 -5.31 -16.66 12.32
#